data_d65f525a9667384f1abf7eddede78dd5
#
_entry.id   d65f525a9667384f1abf7eddede78dd5
#
_cell.length_a   1.000
_cell.length_b   1.000
_cell.length_c   1.000
_cell.angle_alpha   90.00
_cell.angle_beta   90.00
_cell.angle_gamma   90.00
#
_symmetry.space_group_name_H-M   'P 1'
#
loop_
_entity.id
_entity.type
_entity.pdbx_description
1 polymer ?
#
loop_
_entity_poly.entity_id
_entity_poly.type
_entity_poly.pdbx_seq_one_letter_code
_entity_poly.pdbx_strand_id
1 'polypeptide(L)'
;KILFNINASPYDKNKNNERKNLISKRASEASMHVVYVNLVGGQDELIFDGNSMIFDKKGEMIFQSPEFEEGLYEAQINIEGIENKKELKKENDLYSIEEESIYKALVFGVKDYVEKNNFKGVVVGLSGGIDSALTLCIAIDALGSKNVEALIMPSRYTSKMSTDDARALAEKLKVEYKIISIEAPFSAFLQSLEPVFKKLPMDTTEENIQARVRGVLLMAISNKYNKLVLATGNKSEMSVGYATLYGDMAGGYSPLKDVWKTLVYRLAKWRNKEQEVIPENIIDRPPTAELRDNQLDRDSLPDYEILDPILEQYIELDHHPE
;
A
#
# COMPACT_ATOMS: atom_id res chain seq x y z
N LYS A 1 -36.54 -11.61 -17.78
CA LYS A 1 -36.25 -10.27 -17.26
C LYS A 1 -34.76 -10.13 -16.96
N ILE A 2 -34.19 -8.95 -17.13
CA ILE A 2 -32.79 -8.65 -16.81
C ILE A 2 -32.80 -7.45 -15.85
N LEU A 3 -32.04 -7.51 -14.78
CA LEU A 3 -31.74 -6.41 -13.87
C LEU A 3 -30.34 -5.86 -14.18
N PHE A 4 -30.22 -4.57 -14.41
CA PHE A 4 -28.97 -3.86 -14.48
C PHE A 4 -28.72 -3.13 -13.15
N ASN A 5 -27.59 -3.41 -12.53
CA ASN A 5 -27.17 -2.80 -11.28
C ASN A 5 -25.81 -2.13 -11.48
N ILE A 6 -25.82 -0.80 -11.58
CA ILE A 6 -24.63 0.03 -11.81
C ILE A 6 -24.17 0.58 -10.47
N ASN A 7 -22.91 0.34 -10.12
CA ASN A 7 -22.35 0.60 -8.81
C ASN A 7 -20.99 1.31 -8.84
N ALA A 8 -20.66 1.90 -7.71
CA ALA A 8 -19.34 2.31 -7.29
C ALA A 8 -19.07 1.69 -5.91
N SER A 9 -18.95 0.36 -5.88
CA SER A 9 -18.66 -0.38 -4.66
C SER A 9 -17.15 -0.46 -4.47
N PRO A 10 -16.61 0.13 -3.38
CA PRO A 10 -15.17 0.18 -3.17
C PRO A 10 -14.56 -1.20 -2.93
N TYR A 11 -13.29 -1.32 -3.24
CA TYR A 11 -12.49 -2.52 -2.98
C TYR A 11 -12.33 -2.76 -1.48
N ASP A 12 -12.41 -4.00 -1.10
CA ASP A 12 -12.00 -4.57 0.17
C ASP A 12 -11.56 -6.01 -0.08
N LYS A 13 -10.61 -6.52 0.69
CA LYS A 13 -10.01 -7.87 0.51
C LYS A 13 -11.03 -9.01 0.43
N ASN A 14 -12.19 -8.88 1.13
CA ASN A 14 -13.25 -9.91 1.19
C ASN A 14 -14.44 -9.61 0.27
N LYS A 15 -14.55 -8.38 -0.21
CA LYS A 15 -15.74 -7.83 -0.88
C LYS A 15 -16.14 -8.56 -2.15
N ASN A 16 -15.15 -9.06 -2.91
CA ASN A 16 -15.43 -9.78 -4.15
C ASN A 16 -16.28 -11.03 -3.92
N ASN A 17 -15.93 -11.85 -2.92
CA ASN A 17 -16.67 -13.04 -2.58
C ASN A 17 -18.07 -12.72 -2.01
N GLU A 18 -18.17 -11.68 -1.18
CA GLU A 18 -19.45 -11.21 -0.67
C GLU A 18 -20.39 -10.76 -1.78
N ARG A 19 -19.88 -9.93 -2.74
CA ARG A 19 -20.64 -9.48 -3.91
C ARG A 19 -21.12 -10.66 -4.74
N LYS A 20 -20.25 -11.62 -5.08
CA LYS A 20 -20.60 -12.83 -5.81
C LYS A 20 -21.74 -13.59 -5.15
N ASN A 21 -21.60 -13.88 -3.88
CA ASN A 21 -22.60 -14.62 -3.13
C ASN A 21 -23.94 -13.87 -3.05
N LEU A 22 -23.89 -12.57 -2.79
CA LEU A 22 -25.09 -11.74 -2.71
C LEU A 22 -25.82 -11.65 -4.05
N ILE A 23 -25.10 -11.37 -5.16
CA ILE A 23 -25.70 -11.21 -6.48
C ILE A 23 -26.24 -12.54 -6.99
N SER A 24 -25.50 -13.64 -6.82
CA SER A 24 -25.94 -15.01 -7.13
C SER A 24 -27.26 -15.35 -6.42
N LYS A 25 -27.32 -15.08 -5.11
CA LYS A 25 -28.55 -15.29 -4.31
C LYS A 25 -29.71 -14.45 -4.82
N ARG A 26 -29.50 -13.15 -5.10
CA ARG A 26 -30.57 -12.27 -5.59
C ARG A 26 -31.04 -12.64 -6.99
N ALA A 27 -30.16 -13.07 -7.88
CA ALA A 27 -30.51 -13.55 -9.21
C ALA A 27 -31.43 -14.77 -9.15
N SER A 28 -31.08 -15.75 -8.31
CA SER A 28 -31.88 -16.97 -8.13
C SER A 28 -33.21 -16.71 -7.43
N GLU A 29 -33.26 -15.94 -6.34
CA GLU A 29 -34.50 -15.58 -5.63
C GLU A 29 -35.52 -14.86 -6.53
N ALA A 30 -35.02 -13.92 -7.37
CA ALA A 30 -35.84 -13.15 -8.27
C ALA A 30 -36.11 -13.87 -9.62
N SER A 31 -35.49 -15.00 -9.87
CA SER A 31 -35.51 -15.71 -11.16
C SER A 31 -35.22 -14.79 -12.35
N MET A 32 -34.21 -13.91 -12.20
CA MET A 32 -33.81 -12.91 -13.21
C MET A 32 -32.30 -12.98 -13.47
N HIS A 33 -31.92 -12.65 -14.71
CA HIS A 33 -30.52 -12.34 -14.97
C HIS A 33 -30.12 -11.03 -14.29
N VAL A 34 -28.93 -10.98 -13.71
CA VAL A 34 -28.39 -9.77 -13.11
C VAL A 34 -27.08 -9.39 -13.78
N VAL A 35 -27.04 -8.18 -14.31
CA VAL A 35 -25.83 -7.54 -14.86
C VAL A 35 -25.36 -6.52 -13.83
N TYR A 36 -24.32 -6.87 -13.10
CA TYR A 36 -23.66 -6.00 -12.13
C TYR A 36 -22.47 -5.31 -12.80
N VAL A 37 -22.51 -4.00 -12.86
CA VAL A 37 -21.44 -3.18 -13.42
C VAL A 37 -20.86 -2.33 -12.31
N ASN A 38 -19.55 -2.46 -12.08
CA ASN A 38 -18.86 -1.71 -11.05
C ASN A 38 -17.81 -0.79 -11.63
N LEU A 39 -17.58 0.35 -10.97
CA LEU A 39 -16.57 1.32 -11.31
C LEU A 39 -15.16 0.72 -11.23
N VAL A 40 -14.27 1.12 -12.14
CA VAL A 40 -12.82 1.02 -12.00
C VAL A 40 -12.28 2.43 -11.79
N GLY A 41 -11.44 2.63 -10.79
CA GLY A 41 -10.85 3.95 -10.53
C GLY A 41 -10.45 4.13 -9.08
N GLY A 42 -9.95 5.31 -8.77
CA GLY A 42 -9.70 5.78 -7.41
C GLY A 42 -10.41 7.10 -7.17
N GLN A 43 -10.83 7.35 -5.93
CA GLN A 43 -11.34 8.64 -5.50
C GLN A 43 -10.95 8.85 -4.04
N ASP A 44 -10.15 9.88 -3.80
CA ASP A 44 -9.54 10.14 -2.48
C ASP A 44 -8.79 8.90 -1.98
N GLU A 45 -9.23 8.27 -0.92
CA GLU A 45 -8.64 7.04 -0.36
C GLU A 45 -9.37 5.75 -0.81
N LEU A 46 -10.43 5.86 -1.61
CA LEU A 46 -11.16 4.70 -2.09
C LEU A 46 -10.60 4.20 -3.42
N ILE A 47 -10.53 2.88 -3.56
CA ILE A 47 -10.17 2.19 -4.79
C ILE A 47 -11.38 1.36 -5.22
N PHE A 48 -11.69 1.37 -6.52
CA PHE A 48 -12.77 0.59 -7.12
C PHE A 48 -12.18 -0.42 -8.08
N ASP A 49 -12.44 -1.68 -7.81
CA ASP A 49 -11.82 -2.83 -8.46
C ASP A 49 -12.49 -3.27 -9.78
N GLY A 50 -13.61 -2.63 -10.16
CA GLY A 50 -14.41 -3.12 -11.26
C GLY A 50 -15.05 -4.46 -10.91
N ASN A 51 -14.48 -5.56 -11.42
CA ASN A 51 -14.99 -6.89 -11.12
C ASN A 51 -16.47 -7.04 -11.48
N SER A 52 -16.88 -6.45 -12.62
CA SER A 52 -18.23 -6.50 -13.13
C SER A 52 -18.63 -7.94 -13.45
N MET A 53 -19.89 -8.32 -13.17
CA MET A 53 -20.33 -9.70 -13.22
C MET A 53 -21.70 -9.83 -13.87
N ILE A 54 -21.96 -10.98 -14.48
CA ILE A 54 -23.27 -11.36 -14.97
C ILE A 54 -23.66 -12.71 -14.39
N PHE A 55 -24.86 -12.78 -13.81
CA PHE A 55 -25.45 -14.00 -13.29
C PHE A 55 -26.71 -14.35 -14.07
N ASP A 56 -26.94 -15.64 -14.26
CA ASP A 56 -28.18 -16.14 -14.84
C ASP A 56 -29.31 -16.17 -13.78
N LYS A 57 -30.51 -16.54 -14.22
CA LYS A 57 -31.71 -16.65 -13.38
C LYS A 57 -31.67 -17.79 -12.34
N LYS A 58 -30.65 -18.66 -12.41
CA LYS A 58 -30.39 -19.70 -11.40
C LYS A 58 -29.34 -19.26 -10.38
N GLY A 59 -28.71 -18.11 -10.58
CA GLY A 59 -27.60 -17.61 -9.78
C GLY A 59 -26.24 -18.15 -10.22
N GLU A 60 -26.15 -18.77 -11.40
CA GLU A 60 -24.85 -19.20 -11.96
C GLU A 60 -24.15 -18.00 -12.63
N MET A 61 -22.85 -17.84 -12.38
CA MET A 61 -22.07 -16.76 -12.99
C MET A 61 -21.79 -17.04 -14.44
N ILE A 62 -22.23 -16.14 -15.32
CA ILE A 62 -22.03 -16.23 -16.78
C ILE A 62 -20.73 -15.51 -17.20
N PHE A 63 -20.40 -14.42 -16.54
CA PHE A 63 -19.28 -13.56 -16.91
C PHE A 63 -18.73 -12.84 -15.67
N GLN A 64 -17.41 -12.58 -15.69
CA GLN A 64 -16.72 -11.69 -14.76
C GLN A 64 -15.61 -10.95 -15.51
N SER A 65 -15.52 -9.62 -15.33
CA SER A 65 -14.42 -8.81 -15.85
C SER A 65 -13.16 -8.93 -14.97
N PRO A 66 -11.98 -8.63 -15.51
CA PRO A 66 -10.77 -8.49 -14.70
C PRO A 66 -10.89 -7.45 -13.60
N GLU A 67 -10.05 -7.58 -12.58
CA GLU A 67 -9.88 -6.59 -11.51
C GLU A 67 -8.97 -5.46 -11.98
N PHE A 68 -9.29 -4.22 -11.59
CA PHE A 68 -8.50 -3.00 -11.80
C PHE A 68 -8.21 -2.67 -13.28
N GLU A 69 -9.02 -3.19 -14.20
CA GLU A 69 -8.90 -2.92 -15.64
C GLU A 69 -10.18 -2.29 -16.18
N GLU A 70 -10.06 -1.11 -16.77
CA GLU A 70 -11.14 -0.52 -17.57
C GLU A 70 -11.26 -1.23 -18.90
N GLY A 71 -12.48 -1.53 -19.33
CA GLY A 71 -12.67 -2.19 -20.61
C GLY A 71 -14.12 -2.28 -21.07
N LEU A 72 -14.29 -2.60 -22.36
CA LEU A 72 -15.57 -2.96 -22.95
C LEU A 72 -15.60 -4.47 -23.14
N TYR A 73 -16.51 -5.12 -22.45
CA TYR A 73 -16.65 -6.57 -22.46
C TYR A 73 -18.01 -6.94 -23.05
N GLU A 74 -18.02 -7.85 -24.01
CA GLU A 74 -19.23 -8.38 -24.63
C GLU A 74 -19.61 -9.71 -23.98
N ALA A 75 -20.85 -9.83 -23.53
CA ALA A 75 -21.41 -11.07 -23.02
C ALA A 75 -22.77 -11.35 -23.64
N GLN A 76 -23.06 -12.62 -23.95
CA GLN A 76 -24.33 -13.04 -24.49
C GLN A 76 -25.21 -13.63 -23.39
N ILE A 77 -26.40 -13.05 -23.20
CA ILE A 77 -27.40 -13.53 -22.25
C ILE A 77 -28.52 -14.23 -23.01
N ASN A 78 -28.72 -15.52 -22.78
CA ASN A 78 -29.83 -16.26 -23.36
C ASN A 78 -31.12 -16.06 -22.57
N ILE A 79 -32.06 -15.28 -23.11
CA ILE A 79 -33.30 -14.93 -22.44
C ILE A 79 -34.33 -16.06 -22.57
N GLU A 80 -34.27 -16.87 -23.62
CA GLU A 80 -35.30 -17.86 -23.97
C GLU A 80 -35.01 -19.28 -23.48
N GLY A 81 -33.90 -19.52 -22.83
CA GLY A 81 -33.61 -20.80 -22.17
C GLY A 81 -33.08 -21.90 -23.11
N ILE A 82 -32.66 -21.57 -24.35
CA ILE A 82 -31.94 -22.50 -25.20
C ILE A 82 -30.49 -22.58 -24.74
N GLU A 83 -30.09 -23.71 -24.18
CA GLU A 83 -28.72 -23.98 -23.71
C GLU A 83 -27.74 -23.98 -24.91
N ASN A 84 -27.26 -22.84 -25.31
CA ASN A 84 -26.02 -22.80 -26.04
C ASN A 84 -24.89 -22.76 -24.98
N LYS A 85 -24.41 -23.96 -24.64
CA LYS A 85 -23.13 -24.14 -23.94
C LYS A 85 -22.00 -23.67 -24.85
N LYS A 86 -21.83 -22.35 -25.02
CA LYS A 86 -20.49 -21.88 -25.29
C LYS A 86 -19.79 -21.98 -23.94
N GLU A 87 -18.93 -22.98 -23.82
CA GLU A 87 -17.96 -23.04 -22.73
C GLU A 87 -17.30 -21.67 -22.64
N LEU A 88 -17.71 -20.90 -21.64
CA LEU A 88 -16.79 -19.93 -21.07
C LEU A 88 -15.52 -20.74 -20.84
N LYS A 89 -14.42 -20.33 -21.44
CA LYS A 89 -13.14 -20.84 -20.97
C LYS A 89 -13.24 -20.72 -19.45
N LYS A 90 -13.27 -21.86 -18.80
CA LYS A 90 -12.94 -21.94 -17.39
C LYS A 90 -11.46 -21.53 -17.33
N GLU A 91 -11.21 -20.24 -17.37
CA GLU A 91 -10.03 -19.71 -16.77
C GLU A 91 -10.23 -19.99 -15.27
N ASN A 92 -9.77 -21.20 -14.91
CA ASN A 92 -9.82 -21.74 -13.57
C ASN A 92 -8.97 -20.94 -12.57
N ASP A 93 -8.56 -19.72 -12.90
CA ASP A 93 -7.65 -18.88 -12.11
C ASP A 93 -8.01 -17.39 -12.13
N LEU A 94 -9.29 -17.04 -12.18
CA LEU A 94 -9.72 -15.66 -11.91
C LEU A 94 -9.68 -15.30 -10.41
N TYR A 95 -9.33 -16.26 -9.56
CA TYR A 95 -9.08 -16.00 -8.15
C TYR A 95 -7.60 -15.63 -7.99
N SER A 96 -7.32 -14.34 -8.01
CA SER A 96 -6.03 -13.88 -7.50
C SER A 96 -5.90 -14.36 -6.04
N ILE A 97 -4.69 -14.81 -5.68
CA ILE A 97 -4.33 -15.04 -4.30
C ILE A 97 -4.55 -13.69 -3.57
N GLU A 98 -4.91 -13.73 -2.30
CA GLU A 98 -5.19 -12.51 -1.53
C GLU A 98 -4.10 -11.45 -1.69
N GLU A 99 -2.83 -11.86 -1.60
CA GLU A 99 -1.67 -10.97 -1.77
C GLU A 99 -1.61 -10.33 -3.15
N GLU A 100 -1.97 -11.07 -4.21
CA GLU A 100 -1.98 -10.54 -5.57
C GLU A 100 -3.04 -9.45 -5.74
N SER A 101 -4.26 -9.69 -5.29
CA SER A 101 -5.35 -8.72 -5.37
C SER A 101 -5.04 -7.45 -4.58
N ILE A 102 -4.54 -7.60 -3.34
CA ILE A 102 -4.16 -6.46 -2.50
C ILE A 102 -2.99 -5.69 -3.15
N TYR A 103 -1.96 -6.38 -3.63
CA TYR A 103 -0.83 -5.72 -4.28
C TYR A 103 -1.25 -4.93 -5.52
N LYS A 104 -2.11 -5.53 -6.37
CA LYS A 104 -2.70 -4.84 -7.54
C LYS A 104 -3.51 -3.61 -7.13
N ALA A 105 -4.28 -3.68 -6.04
CA ALA A 105 -5.01 -2.54 -5.51
C ALA A 105 -4.08 -1.39 -5.10
N LEU A 106 -2.97 -1.70 -4.41
CA LEU A 106 -1.98 -0.71 -3.98
C LEU A 106 -1.28 -0.05 -5.18
N VAL A 107 -0.88 -0.85 -6.17
CA VAL A 107 -0.28 -0.37 -7.43
C VAL A 107 -1.26 0.52 -8.19
N PHE A 108 -2.51 0.07 -8.32
CA PHE A 108 -3.56 0.82 -9.01
C PHE A 108 -3.85 2.15 -8.31
N GLY A 109 -3.97 2.16 -6.98
CA GLY A 109 -4.23 3.37 -6.20
C GLY A 109 -3.13 4.43 -6.37
N VAL A 110 -1.86 4.04 -6.33
CA VAL A 110 -0.73 4.96 -6.58
C VAL A 110 -0.80 5.51 -7.99
N LYS A 111 -1.02 4.66 -8.99
CA LYS A 111 -1.10 5.07 -10.39
C LYS A 111 -2.21 6.08 -10.62
N ASP A 112 -3.43 5.72 -10.23
CA ASP A 112 -4.63 6.53 -10.43
C ASP A 112 -4.50 7.91 -9.76
N TYR A 113 -4.00 7.94 -8.52
CA TYR A 113 -3.82 9.19 -7.77
C TYR A 113 -2.78 10.11 -8.42
N VAL A 114 -1.63 9.58 -8.84
CA VAL A 114 -0.56 10.36 -9.47
C VAL A 114 -1.02 10.91 -10.82
N GLU A 115 -1.67 10.10 -11.64
CA GLU A 115 -2.15 10.49 -12.97
C GLU A 115 -3.27 11.55 -12.87
N LYS A 116 -4.25 11.37 -12.03
CA LYS A 116 -5.37 12.32 -11.85
C LYS A 116 -4.94 13.68 -11.31
N ASN A 117 -3.91 13.69 -10.46
CA ASN A 117 -3.39 14.93 -9.88
C ASN A 117 -2.25 15.56 -10.71
N ASN A 118 -1.93 14.99 -11.89
CA ASN A 118 -0.91 15.50 -12.80
C ASN A 118 0.49 15.66 -12.18
N PHE A 119 0.88 14.78 -11.26
CA PHE A 119 2.25 14.74 -10.77
C PHE A 119 3.19 14.14 -11.81
N LYS A 120 4.42 14.65 -11.88
CA LYS A 120 5.45 14.15 -12.81
C LYS A 120 6.06 12.82 -12.40
N GLY A 121 5.67 12.28 -11.27
CA GLY A 121 6.17 11.07 -10.66
C GLY A 121 6.14 11.18 -9.14
N VAL A 122 6.88 10.30 -8.49
CA VAL A 122 6.90 10.22 -7.02
C VAL A 122 8.32 10.25 -6.46
N VAL A 123 8.42 10.62 -5.19
CA VAL A 123 9.64 10.48 -4.39
C VAL A 123 9.34 9.65 -3.15
N VAL A 124 10.24 8.72 -2.83
CA VAL A 124 10.13 7.80 -1.68
C VAL A 124 11.36 7.96 -0.79
N GLY A 125 11.15 8.15 0.50
CA GLY A 125 12.21 8.02 1.49
C GLY A 125 12.61 6.56 1.67
N LEU A 126 13.81 6.17 1.22
CA LEU A 126 14.27 4.78 1.26
C LEU A 126 15.20 4.59 2.46
N SER A 127 14.67 3.97 3.52
CA SER A 127 15.40 3.77 4.79
C SER A 127 16.24 2.50 4.83
N GLY A 128 15.97 1.53 3.94
CA GLY A 128 16.50 0.17 4.02
C GLY A 128 15.62 -0.76 4.86
N GLY A 129 14.48 -0.30 5.37
CA GLY A 129 13.44 -1.11 6.02
C GLY A 129 12.41 -1.61 5.02
N ILE A 130 11.64 -2.64 5.43
CA ILE A 130 10.71 -3.37 4.57
C ILE A 130 9.57 -2.49 4.02
N ASP A 131 9.04 -1.56 4.82
CA ASP A 131 7.93 -0.68 4.41
C ASP A 131 8.34 0.23 3.26
N SER A 132 9.51 0.88 3.39
CA SER A 132 10.06 1.72 2.34
C SER A 132 10.43 0.93 1.08
N ALA A 133 10.92 -0.30 1.25
CA ALA A 133 11.24 -1.19 0.15
C ALA A 133 9.99 -1.63 -0.62
N LEU A 134 8.93 -2.05 0.10
CA LEU A 134 7.66 -2.41 -0.52
C LEU A 134 7.00 -1.21 -1.20
N THR A 135 6.99 -0.04 -0.55
CA THR A 135 6.47 1.21 -1.14
C THR A 135 7.20 1.56 -2.44
N LEU A 136 8.53 1.39 -2.48
CA LEU A 136 9.32 1.61 -3.69
C LEU A 136 8.93 0.64 -4.81
N CYS A 137 8.74 -0.65 -4.50
CA CYS A 137 8.28 -1.64 -5.47
C CYS A 137 6.89 -1.30 -6.03
N ILE A 138 5.93 -0.96 -5.17
CA ILE A 138 4.59 -0.53 -5.56
C ILE A 138 4.65 0.69 -6.49
N ALA A 139 5.47 1.69 -6.14
CA ALA A 139 5.64 2.90 -6.94
C ALA A 139 6.18 2.60 -8.34
N ILE A 140 7.15 1.68 -8.45
CA ILE A 140 7.75 1.30 -9.72
C ILE A 140 6.79 0.50 -10.58
N ASP A 141 6.07 -0.43 -9.98
CA ASP A 141 5.08 -1.25 -10.69
C ASP A 141 3.88 -0.39 -11.16
N ALA A 142 3.58 0.72 -10.44
CA ALA A 142 2.55 1.68 -10.81
C ALA A 142 2.99 2.63 -11.95
N LEU A 143 4.21 3.16 -11.91
CA LEU A 143 4.62 4.32 -12.71
C LEU A 143 5.83 4.05 -13.62
N GLY A 144 6.52 2.93 -13.43
CA GLY A 144 7.82 2.65 -14.04
C GLY A 144 8.97 3.38 -13.34
N SER A 145 10.16 2.77 -13.34
CA SER A 145 11.33 3.26 -12.59
C SER A 145 11.78 4.69 -12.93
N LYS A 146 11.51 5.16 -14.15
CA LYS A 146 11.87 6.52 -14.60
C LYS A 146 11.07 7.63 -13.92
N ASN A 147 9.89 7.31 -13.41
CA ASN A 147 8.99 8.26 -12.75
C ASN A 147 9.08 8.18 -11.21
N VAL A 148 10.00 7.37 -10.70
CA VAL A 148 10.21 7.16 -9.27
C VAL A 148 11.62 7.63 -8.90
N GLU A 149 11.75 8.37 -7.82
CA GLU A 149 13.02 8.80 -7.24
C GLU A 149 13.10 8.33 -5.79
N ALA A 150 14.23 7.76 -5.39
CA ALA A 150 14.47 7.35 -4.01
C ALA A 150 15.39 8.36 -3.31
N LEU A 151 15.11 8.68 -2.05
CA LEU A 151 15.93 9.53 -1.22
C LEU A 151 16.41 8.77 0.01
N ILE A 152 17.73 8.52 0.09
CA ILE A 152 18.38 7.87 1.22
C ILE A 152 18.91 8.98 2.13
N MET A 153 18.44 9.01 3.38
CA MET A 153 18.67 10.13 4.30
C MET A 153 19.29 9.65 5.62
N PRO A 154 20.58 9.23 5.61
CA PRO A 154 21.22 8.68 6.78
C PRO A 154 21.48 9.74 7.86
N SER A 155 21.44 9.32 9.12
CA SER A 155 21.92 10.02 10.31
C SER A 155 23.09 9.26 10.93
N ARG A 156 23.62 9.78 12.04
CA ARG A 156 24.64 9.08 12.86
C ARG A 156 24.16 7.72 13.43
N TYR A 157 22.84 7.54 13.54
CA TYR A 157 22.22 6.31 14.07
C TYR A 157 21.88 5.31 12.97
N THR A 158 21.91 5.74 11.69
CA THR A 158 21.61 4.86 10.56
C THR A 158 22.74 3.87 10.36
N SER A 159 22.43 2.58 10.39
CA SER A 159 23.41 1.53 10.17
C SER A 159 23.95 1.58 8.73
N LYS A 160 25.22 1.20 8.57
CA LYS A 160 25.82 1.05 7.24
C LYS A 160 25.02 0.04 6.42
N MET A 161 24.56 -1.03 7.03
CA MET A 161 23.78 -2.10 6.38
C MET A 161 22.47 -1.53 5.79
N SER A 162 21.72 -0.70 6.53
CA SER A 162 20.50 -0.07 6.04
C SER A 162 20.75 0.81 4.81
N THR A 163 21.83 1.59 4.84
CA THR A 163 22.21 2.43 3.70
C THR A 163 22.66 1.60 2.49
N ASP A 164 23.42 0.52 2.71
CA ASP A 164 23.90 -0.37 1.64
C ASP A 164 22.72 -1.16 1.02
N ASP A 165 21.79 -1.67 1.82
CA ASP A 165 20.60 -2.38 1.37
C ASP A 165 19.67 -1.44 0.59
N ALA A 166 19.45 -0.21 1.06
CA ALA A 166 18.67 0.80 0.35
C ALA A 166 19.27 1.11 -1.03
N ARG A 167 20.59 1.29 -1.10
CA ARG A 167 21.30 1.52 -2.36
C ARG A 167 21.17 0.31 -3.29
N ALA A 168 21.46 -0.90 -2.80
CA ALA A 168 21.38 -2.12 -3.59
C ALA A 168 19.99 -2.35 -4.18
N LEU A 169 18.94 -2.08 -3.39
CA LEU A 169 17.54 -2.16 -3.87
C LEU A 169 17.27 -1.13 -4.98
N ALA A 170 17.67 0.14 -4.80
CA ALA A 170 17.46 1.18 -5.83
C ALA A 170 18.20 0.85 -7.12
N GLU A 171 19.44 0.35 -7.04
CA GLU A 171 20.26 -0.06 -8.20
C GLU A 171 19.64 -1.29 -8.91
N LYS A 172 19.21 -2.31 -8.16
CA LYS A 172 18.54 -3.51 -8.69
C LYS A 172 17.26 -3.15 -9.45
N LEU A 173 16.50 -2.19 -8.93
CA LEU A 173 15.26 -1.69 -9.53
C LEU A 173 15.47 -0.62 -10.60
N LYS A 174 16.72 -0.18 -10.83
CA LYS A 174 17.10 0.87 -11.78
C LYS A 174 16.37 2.20 -11.53
N VAL A 175 16.24 2.56 -10.26
CA VAL A 175 15.64 3.81 -9.82
C VAL A 175 16.72 4.85 -9.58
N GLU A 176 16.48 6.09 -10.00
CA GLU A 176 17.31 7.21 -9.64
C GLU A 176 17.26 7.42 -8.11
N TYR A 177 18.43 7.48 -7.46
CA TYR A 177 18.47 7.75 -6.04
C TYR A 177 19.47 8.84 -5.69
N LYS A 178 19.21 9.53 -4.59
CA LYS A 178 20.12 10.52 -4.00
C LYS A 178 20.36 10.18 -2.54
N ILE A 179 21.60 10.44 -2.09
CA ILE A 179 21.97 10.29 -0.68
C ILE A 179 22.15 11.69 -0.10
N ILE A 180 21.32 12.06 0.87
CA ILE A 180 21.38 13.35 1.56
C ILE A 180 21.41 13.08 3.07
N SER A 181 22.60 13.22 3.68
CA SER A 181 22.71 13.08 5.14
C SER A 181 21.91 14.18 5.85
N ILE A 182 21.15 13.78 6.88
CA ILE A 182 20.44 14.73 7.73
C ILE A 182 21.31 15.31 8.85
N GLU A 183 22.57 14.91 8.93
CA GLU A 183 23.45 15.22 10.06
C GLU A 183 23.64 16.74 10.26
N ALA A 184 23.87 17.48 9.19
CA ALA A 184 24.07 18.92 9.27
C ALA A 184 22.82 19.68 9.75
N PRO A 185 21.65 19.53 9.13
CA PRO A 185 20.42 20.16 9.60
C PRO A 185 20.01 19.68 10.99
N PHE A 186 20.15 18.40 11.31
CA PHE A 186 19.84 17.86 12.63
C PHE A 186 20.71 18.52 13.71
N SER A 187 22.03 18.59 13.51
CA SER A 187 22.95 19.26 14.43
C SER A 187 22.65 20.74 14.59
N ALA A 188 22.24 21.44 13.53
CA ALA A 188 21.85 22.85 13.60
C ALA A 188 20.58 23.05 14.48
N PHE A 189 19.59 22.16 14.37
CA PHE A 189 18.42 22.19 15.27
C PHE A 189 18.81 21.97 16.73
N LEU A 190 19.66 20.96 17.02
CA LEU A 190 20.12 20.69 18.39
C LEU A 190 20.87 21.90 18.96
N GLN A 191 21.77 22.49 18.19
CA GLN A 191 22.50 23.69 18.62
C GLN A 191 21.57 24.88 18.90
N SER A 192 20.54 25.08 18.08
CA SER A 192 19.56 26.14 18.28
C SER A 192 18.69 25.94 19.51
N LEU A 193 18.44 24.70 19.91
CA LEU A 193 17.59 24.34 21.05
C LEU A 193 18.37 24.17 22.36
N GLU A 194 19.70 24.04 22.30
CA GLU A 194 20.54 23.85 23.49
C GLU A 194 20.29 24.90 24.60
N PRO A 195 20.16 26.21 24.32
CA PRO A 195 19.87 27.22 25.36
C PRO A 195 18.50 27.04 25.99
N VAL A 196 17.54 26.44 25.28
CA VAL A 196 16.17 26.20 25.73
C VAL A 196 16.10 24.93 26.57
N PHE A 197 16.74 23.87 26.13
CA PHE A 197 16.69 22.53 26.75
C PHE A 197 17.55 22.43 28.03
N LYS A 198 18.51 23.31 28.21
CA LYS A 198 19.27 23.49 29.48
C LYS A 198 19.85 22.20 30.05
N LYS A 199 20.42 21.35 29.25
CA LYS A 199 21.02 20.04 29.61
C LYS A 199 19.99 18.98 30.03
N LEU A 200 18.75 19.06 29.61
CA LEU A 200 17.83 17.94 29.70
C LEU A 200 18.41 16.74 28.91
N PRO A 201 18.23 15.51 29.39
CA PRO A 201 18.66 14.33 28.64
C PRO A 201 17.94 14.23 27.31
N MET A 202 18.60 13.63 26.31
CA MET A 202 17.96 13.30 25.04
C MET A 202 16.83 12.28 25.25
N ASP A 203 15.74 12.48 24.53
CA ASP A 203 14.56 11.61 24.56
C ASP A 203 13.91 11.52 23.14
N THR A 204 12.63 11.19 23.08
CA THR A 204 11.84 11.14 21.85
C THR A 204 11.82 12.48 21.08
N THR A 205 12.18 13.59 21.73
CA THR A 205 12.24 14.91 21.07
C THR A 205 13.26 14.92 19.94
N GLU A 206 14.47 14.43 20.21
CA GLU A 206 15.55 14.37 19.22
C GLU A 206 15.29 13.33 18.14
N GLU A 207 14.63 12.21 18.48
CA GLU A 207 14.15 11.23 17.51
C GLU A 207 13.15 11.90 16.53
N ASN A 208 12.19 12.63 17.06
CA ASN A 208 11.19 13.35 16.27
C ASN A 208 11.77 14.48 15.41
N ILE A 209 12.82 15.17 15.87
CA ILE A 209 13.52 16.16 15.05
C ILE A 209 14.12 15.49 13.81
N GLN A 210 14.75 14.33 13.94
CA GLN A 210 15.32 13.61 12.80
C GLN A 210 14.24 13.23 11.78
N ALA A 211 13.10 12.70 12.23
CA ALA A 211 11.98 12.35 11.36
C ALA A 211 11.45 13.58 10.61
N ARG A 212 11.28 14.73 11.30
CA ARG A 212 10.83 15.99 10.70
C ARG A 212 11.85 16.57 9.71
N VAL A 213 13.14 16.48 9.98
CA VAL A 213 14.19 16.90 9.02
C VAL A 213 14.07 16.08 7.73
N ARG A 214 13.87 14.76 7.82
CA ARG A 214 13.63 13.92 6.63
C ARG A 214 12.38 14.36 5.88
N GLY A 215 11.28 14.63 6.59
CA GLY A 215 10.05 15.14 6.00
C GLY A 215 10.26 16.47 5.24
N VAL A 216 11.01 17.41 5.81
CA VAL A 216 11.33 18.68 5.15
C VAL A 216 12.14 18.46 3.87
N LEU A 217 13.14 17.58 3.86
CA LEU A 217 13.92 17.26 2.67
C LEU A 217 13.07 16.63 1.57
N LEU A 218 12.22 15.66 1.92
CA LEU A 218 11.28 15.03 0.98
C LEU A 218 10.35 16.06 0.36
N MET A 219 9.74 16.92 1.18
CA MET A 219 8.81 17.96 0.71
C MET A 219 9.52 19.03 -0.14
N ALA A 220 10.77 19.35 0.15
CA ALA A 220 11.56 20.28 -0.68
C ALA A 220 11.79 19.71 -2.08
N ILE A 221 12.14 18.43 -2.20
CA ILE A 221 12.29 17.73 -3.49
C ILE A 221 10.94 17.66 -4.22
N SER A 222 9.89 17.26 -3.52
CA SER A 222 8.52 17.22 -4.02
C SER A 222 8.13 18.55 -4.70
N ASN A 223 8.23 19.64 -3.97
CA ASN A 223 7.86 20.96 -4.44
C ASN A 223 8.73 21.43 -5.64
N LYS A 224 10.05 21.15 -5.58
CA LYS A 224 10.96 21.59 -6.62
C LYS A 224 10.75 20.90 -7.96
N TYR A 225 10.38 19.60 -7.92
CA TYR A 225 10.28 18.77 -9.12
C TYR A 225 8.85 18.40 -9.50
N ASN A 226 7.85 18.87 -8.75
CA ASN A 226 6.44 18.51 -8.91
C ASN A 226 6.22 16.98 -8.86
N LYS A 227 6.85 16.33 -7.88
CA LYS A 227 6.70 14.90 -7.58
C LYS A 227 5.92 14.71 -6.30
N LEU A 228 5.07 13.71 -6.24
CA LEU A 228 4.33 13.37 -5.02
C LEU A 228 5.24 12.61 -4.04
N VAL A 229 5.23 12.99 -2.77
CA VAL A 229 5.87 12.17 -1.72
C VAL A 229 4.95 11.01 -1.37
N LEU A 230 5.46 9.77 -1.47
CA LEU A 230 4.80 8.62 -0.88
C LEU A 230 5.32 8.39 0.54
N ALA A 231 4.42 8.47 1.51
CA ALA A 231 4.72 8.10 2.88
C ALA A 231 4.76 6.56 3.01
N THR A 232 5.60 6.05 3.90
CA THR A 232 5.88 4.62 4.00
C THR A 232 5.32 3.97 5.28
N GLY A 233 4.59 4.73 6.12
CA GLY A 233 3.97 4.21 7.33
C GLY A 233 2.88 3.20 7.03
N ASN A 234 2.81 2.13 7.82
CA ASN A 234 1.83 1.07 7.73
C ASN A 234 0.69 1.23 8.76
N LYS A 235 -0.35 0.41 8.63
CA LYS A 235 -1.54 0.48 9.48
C LYS A 235 -1.24 0.22 10.95
N SER A 236 -0.36 -0.74 11.25
CA SER A 236 -0.02 -1.10 12.63
C SER A 236 0.65 0.05 13.36
N GLU A 237 1.66 0.66 12.75
CA GLU A 237 2.37 1.84 13.28
C GLU A 237 1.41 3.02 13.49
N MET A 238 0.56 3.30 12.50
CA MET A 238 -0.42 4.39 12.55
C MET A 238 -1.46 4.18 13.65
N SER A 239 -1.93 2.94 13.84
CA SER A 239 -2.97 2.59 14.80
C SER A 239 -2.55 2.80 16.26
N VAL A 240 -1.26 2.63 16.55
CA VAL A 240 -0.70 2.80 17.92
C VAL A 240 0.05 4.12 18.10
N GLY A 241 0.08 4.97 17.07
CA GLY A 241 0.80 6.24 17.12
C GLY A 241 2.32 6.10 17.11
N TYR A 242 2.86 4.98 16.63
CA TYR A 242 4.29 4.78 16.43
C TYR A 242 4.75 5.47 15.15
N ALA A 243 4.53 6.77 15.12
CA ALA A 243 4.81 7.64 13.99
C ALA A 243 5.03 9.08 14.47
N THR A 244 5.80 9.85 13.72
CA THR A 244 6.06 11.27 14.02
C THR A 244 5.23 12.17 13.11
N LEU A 245 4.32 12.94 13.72
CA LEU A 245 3.56 13.97 13.02
C LEU A 245 4.51 14.96 12.30
N TYR A 246 4.24 15.24 11.03
CA TYR A 246 5.06 16.08 10.15
C TYR A 246 6.50 15.55 9.91
N GLY A 247 6.75 14.28 10.27
CA GLY A 247 8.01 13.58 10.06
C GLY A 247 7.88 12.47 9.02
N ASP A 248 7.87 11.24 9.46
CA ASP A 248 7.72 10.03 8.62
C ASP A 248 6.32 9.90 8.00
N MET A 249 5.33 10.57 8.58
CA MET A 249 3.98 10.69 8.00
C MET A 249 3.90 11.75 6.88
N ALA A 250 4.98 12.51 6.62
CA ALA A 250 4.97 13.55 5.59
C ALA A 250 4.87 12.93 4.21
N GLY A 251 3.78 13.24 3.50
CA GLY A 251 3.52 12.76 2.15
C GLY A 251 2.12 13.13 1.68
N GLY A 252 1.90 13.04 0.39
CA GLY A 252 0.58 13.31 -0.21
C GLY A 252 -0.24 12.04 -0.46
N TYR A 253 0.39 10.87 -0.40
CA TYR A 253 -0.26 9.57 -0.49
C TYR A 253 0.51 8.53 0.30
N SER A 254 -0.19 7.66 1.02
CA SER A 254 0.39 6.65 1.89
C SER A 254 -0.10 5.26 1.48
N PRO A 255 0.61 4.56 0.57
CA PRO A 255 0.14 3.28 0.02
C PRO A 255 -0.13 2.21 1.07
N LEU A 256 0.69 2.17 2.14
CA LEU A 256 0.61 1.13 3.16
C LEU A 256 -0.24 1.51 4.38
N LYS A 257 -0.90 2.68 4.39
CA LYS A 257 -1.64 3.15 5.59
C LYS A 257 -2.77 2.22 6.05
N ASP A 258 -3.27 1.37 5.16
CA ASP A 258 -4.32 0.39 5.42
C ASP A 258 -3.82 -1.07 5.32
N VAL A 259 -2.51 -1.26 5.43
CA VAL A 259 -1.84 -2.56 5.36
C VAL A 259 -1.17 -2.86 6.70
N TRP A 260 -1.59 -3.95 7.37
CA TRP A 260 -0.97 -4.43 8.60
C TRP A 260 0.50 -4.79 8.40
N LYS A 261 1.34 -4.63 9.40
CA LYS A 261 2.78 -4.93 9.31
C LYS A 261 3.03 -6.38 8.90
N THR A 262 2.28 -7.32 9.45
CA THR A 262 2.35 -8.74 9.08
C THR A 262 2.01 -8.95 7.60
N LEU A 263 1.05 -8.22 7.07
CA LEU A 263 0.69 -8.26 5.65
C LEU A 263 1.77 -7.59 4.77
N VAL A 264 2.46 -6.54 5.24
CA VAL A 264 3.62 -5.95 4.53
C VAL A 264 4.68 -7.03 4.25
N TYR A 265 5.00 -7.87 5.23
CA TYR A 265 5.93 -8.99 5.05
C TYR A 265 5.41 -10.02 4.04
N ARG A 266 4.13 -10.36 4.10
CA ARG A 266 3.50 -11.29 3.14
C ARG A 266 3.56 -10.74 1.71
N LEU A 267 3.23 -9.46 1.52
CA LEU A 267 3.29 -8.78 0.22
C LEU A 267 4.71 -8.68 -0.34
N ALA A 268 5.70 -8.40 0.52
CA ALA A 268 7.11 -8.37 0.11
C ALA A 268 7.58 -9.75 -0.37
N LYS A 269 7.24 -10.82 0.36
CA LYS A 269 7.52 -12.22 -0.03
C LYS A 269 6.79 -12.60 -1.32
N TRP A 270 5.52 -12.19 -1.46
CA TRP A 270 4.74 -12.40 -2.69
C TRP A 270 5.40 -11.70 -3.89
N ARG A 271 5.84 -10.44 -3.73
CA ARG A 271 6.52 -9.70 -4.81
C ARG A 271 7.83 -10.34 -5.25
N ASN A 272 8.49 -11.07 -4.35
CA ASN A 272 9.71 -11.81 -4.61
C ASN A 272 9.47 -13.20 -5.24
N LYS A 273 8.22 -13.68 -5.34
CA LYS A 273 7.89 -15.06 -5.73
C LYS A 273 8.43 -15.45 -7.12
N GLU A 274 8.32 -14.57 -8.10
CA GLU A 274 8.81 -14.83 -9.46
C GLU A 274 10.28 -14.46 -9.63
N GLN A 275 10.68 -13.37 -9.02
CA GLN A 275 12.04 -12.85 -9.07
C GLN A 275 12.31 -12.12 -7.76
N GLU A 276 13.39 -12.49 -7.09
CA GLU A 276 13.85 -11.77 -5.91
C GLU A 276 14.17 -10.30 -6.28
N VAL A 277 13.38 -9.39 -5.77
CA VAL A 277 13.52 -7.94 -5.97
C VAL A 277 13.99 -7.29 -4.68
N ILE A 278 13.26 -7.51 -3.59
CA ILE A 278 13.58 -7.02 -2.25
C ILE A 278 14.61 -7.98 -1.65
N PRO A 279 15.81 -7.53 -1.27
CA PRO A 279 16.82 -8.37 -0.63
C PRO A 279 16.29 -9.08 0.63
N GLU A 280 16.65 -10.34 0.81
CA GLU A 280 16.22 -11.14 1.97
C GLU A 280 16.59 -10.45 3.29
N ASN A 281 17.78 -9.85 3.38
CA ASN A 281 18.17 -9.12 4.61
C ASN A 281 17.17 -8.02 5.00
N ILE A 282 16.47 -7.38 4.06
CA ILE A 282 15.43 -6.38 4.35
C ILE A 282 14.19 -7.06 4.94
N ILE A 283 13.87 -8.27 4.45
CA ILE A 283 12.71 -9.04 4.91
C ILE A 283 12.95 -9.67 6.28
N ASP A 284 14.15 -10.21 6.50
CA ASP A 284 14.46 -10.98 7.71
C ASP A 284 14.94 -10.11 8.89
N ARG A 285 15.32 -8.86 8.61
CA ARG A 285 15.79 -7.95 9.65
C ARG A 285 14.64 -7.57 10.59
N PRO A 286 14.89 -7.59 11.92
CA PRO A 286 13.93 -7.02 12.87
C PRO A 286 13.62 -5.55 12.55
N PRO A 287 12.35 -5.12 12.64
CA PRO A 287 11.96 -3.74 12.35
C PRO A 287 12.58 -2.77 13.35
N THR A 288 13.02 -1.61 12.82
CA THR A 288 13.64 -0.54 13.60
C THR A 288 13.49 0.81 12.91
N ALA A 289 13.28 1.86 13.68
CA ALA A 289 13.25 3.24 13.18
C ALA A 289 14.66 3.86 13.04
N GLU A 290 15.71 3.28 13.64
CA GLU A 290 17.10 3.79 13.62
C GLU A 290 17.23 5.28 13.99
N LEU A 291 16.49 5.73 15.00
CA LEU A 291 16.53 7.11 15.49
C LEU A 291 17.41 7.28 16.74
N ARG A 292 17.82 6.18 17.34
CA ARG A 292 18.76 6.07 18.47
C ARG A 292 19.59 4.79 18.37
N ASP A 293 20.63 4.69 19.20
CA ASP A 293 21.50 3.52 19.22
C ASP A 293 20.75 2.22 19.59
N ASN A 294 20.96 1.17 18.81
CA ASN A 294 20.40 -0.18 19.00
C ASN A 294 18.86 -0.23 19.14
N GLN A 295 18.16 0.71 18.59
CA GLN A 295 16.71 0.75 18.64
C GLN A 295 16.06 -0.42 17.91
N LEU A 296 15.02 -1.01 18.51
CA LEU A 296 14.13 -1.98 17.87
C LEU A 296 12.69 -1.60 18.18
N ASP A 297 11.76 -1.88 17.27
CA ASP A 297 10.34 -1.58 17.46
C ASP A 297 9.78 -2.30 18.68
N ARG A 298 10.26 -3.53 18.98
CA ARG A 298 9.90 -4.31 20.17
C ARG A 298 10.29 -3.67 21.50
N ASP A 299 11.13 -2.63 21.49
CA ASP A 299 11.44 -1.86 22.72
C ASP A 299 10.21 -1.07 23.18
N SER A 300 9.27 -0.78 22.27
CA SER A 300 8.10 0.07 22.52
C SER A 300 6.78 -0.63 22.17
N LEU A 301 6.80 -1.67 21.32
CA LEU A 301 5.62 -2.35 20.81
C LEU A 301 5.71 -3.86 21.07
N PRO A 302 4.58 -4.55 21.25
CA PRO A 302 4.54 -6.01 21.14
C PRO A 302 4.99 -6.48 19.75
N ASP A 303 5.35 -7.76 19.61
CA ASP A 303 5.60 -8.35 18.31
C ASP A 303 4.37 -8.19 17.41
N TYR A 304 4.56 -7.82 16.14
CA TYR A 304 3.46 -7.53 15.21
C TYR A 304 2.53 -8.72 14.97
N GLU A 305 3.03 -9.96 15.11
CA GLU A 305 2.21 -11.18 15.06
C GLU A 305 1.17 -11.25 16.20
N ILE A 306 1.40 -10.53 17.29
CA ILE A 306 0.46 -10.39 18.41
C ILE A 306 -0.36 -9.10 18.26
N LEU A 307 0.29 -8.01 17.89
CA LEU A 307 -0.31 -6.69 17.82
C LEU A 307 -1.37 -6.58 16.74
N ASP A 308 -1.07 -7.02 15.51
CA ASP A 308 -1.97 -6.87 14.37
C ASP A 308 -3.33 -7.58 14.55
N PRO A 309 -3.39 -8.84 15.01
CA PRO A 309 -4.68 -9.48 15.30
C PRO A 309 -5.51 -8.75 16.38
N ILE A 310 -4.86 -8.16 17.39
CA ILE A 310 -5.58 -7.38 18.41
C ILE A 310 -6.16 -6.11 17.82
N LEU A 311 -5.35 -5.39 17.01
CA LEU A 311 -5.79 -4.17 16.34
C LEU A 311 -6.89 -4.46 15.31
N GLU A 312 -6.80 -5.56 14.56
CA GLU A 312 -7.85 -5.97 13.62
C GLU A 312 -9.19 -6.21 14.35
N GLN A 313 -9.17 -6.92 15.48
CA GLN A 313 -10.38 -7.14 16.28
C GLN A 313 -10.99 -5.82 16.78
N TYR A 314 -10.14 -4.91 17.23
CA TYR A 314 -10.60 -3.65 17.81
C TYR A 314 -11.03 -2.61 16.76
N ILE A 315 -10.25 -2.45 15.67
CA ILE A 315 -10.46 -1.38 14.69
C ILE A 315 -11.40 -1.81 13.57
N GLU A 316 -11.23 -3.05 13.04
CA GLU A 316 -12.00 -3.52 11.88
C GLU A 316 -13.30 -4.21 12.27
N LEU A 317 -13.29 -4.97 13.37
CA LEU A 317 -14.41 -5.78 13.80
C LEU A 317 -15.19 -5.15 14.96
N ASP A 318 -14.77 -4.00 15.46
CA ASP A 318 -15.42 -3.23 16.55
C ASP A 318 -15.64 -4.08 17.82
N HIS A 319 -14.70 -5.01 18.08
CA HIS A 319 -14.76 -5.85 19.26
C HIS A 319 -14.28 -5.10 20.49
N HIS A 320 -15.03 -5.21 21.59
CA HIS A 320 -14.65 -4.59 22.86
C HIS A 320 -13.44 -5.32 23.46
N PRO A 321 -12.43 -4.60 23.98
CA PRO A 321 -11.31 -5.20 24.71
C PRO A 321 -11.79 -5.65 26.11
N GLU A 322 -12.19 -6.90 26.25
CA GLU A 322 -12.42 -7.60 27.52
C GLU A 322 -11.56 -8.84 27.61
#